data_1afaa123f61fe95f9efaf83852e2c192
#
_entry.id   1afaa123f61fe95f9efaf83852e2c192
#
_cell.length_a   1.000
_cell.length_b   1.000
_cell.length_c   1.000
_cell.angle_alpha   90.00
_cell.angle_beta   90.00
_cell.angle_gamma   90.00
#
_symmetry.space_group_name_H-M   'P 1'
#
loop_
_entity.id
_entity.type
_entity.pdbx_description
1 polymer ?
#
loop_
_entity_poly.entity_id
_entity_poly.type
_entity_poly.pdbx_seq_one_letter_code
_entity_poly.pdbx_strand_id
1 'polypeptide(L)'
;MGDAACSVNPFNGEGIDYAYETGRLAAELVAEAVICEDGLALARYPELLESSYGAYFKVARLFAYAIGRPRLISRLVQFGMQSQTLMEWALRIMANLMNEDDPGAAEYIYKTAAKAAWLWPD
;
A
#
# COMPACT_ATOMS: atom_id res chain seq x y z
N MET A 1 -6.20 11.04 9.96
CA MET A 1 -4.95 10.28 9.94
C MET A 1 -5.16 8.95 10.63
N GLY A 2 -4.27 7.97 10.42
CA GLY A 2 -4.41 6.64 10.95
C GLY A 2 -5.70 5.95 10.49
N ASP A 3 -6.31 5.17 11.38
CA ASP A 3 -7.55 4.41 11.10
C ASP A 3 -8.71 5.30 10.66
N ALA A 4 -8.81 6.53 11.18
CA ALA A 4 -9.83 7.50 10.77
C ALA A 4 -9.69 7.94 9.30
N ALA A 5 -8.50 7.75 8.70
CA ALA A 5 -8.25 7.98 7.27
C ALA A 5 -8.18 6.67 6.48
N CYS A 6 -8.63 5.56 7.07
CA CYS A 6 -8.52 4.20 6.50
C CYS A 6 -7.08 3.83 6.11
N SER A 7 -6.08 4.40 6.82
CA SER A 7 -4.67 4.15 6.58
C SER A 7 -4.23 2.84 7.25
N VAL A 8 -4.86 1.75 6.86
CA VAL A 8 -4.57 0.40 7.33
C VAL A 8 -4.25 -0.47 6.13
N ASN A 9 -3.20 -1.26 6.22
CA ASN A 9 -2.86 -2.21 5.18
C ASN A 9 -3.99 -3.25 5.01
N PRO A 10 -4.71 -3.26 3.88
CA PRO A 10 -5.85 -4.15 3.69
C PRO A 10 -5.44 -5.62 3.58
N PHE A 11 -4.15 -5.90 3.45
CA PHE A 11 -3.62 -7.25 3.30
C PHE A 11 -3.43 -7.97 4.64
N ASN A 12 -2.79 -7.32 5.61
CA ASN A 12 -2.44 -7.92 6.91
C ASN A 12 -3.09 -7.21 8.11
N GLY A 13 -3.82 -6.10 7.88
CA GLY A 13 -4.45 -5.32 8.93
C GLY A 13 -3.45 -4.45 9.73
N GLU A 14 -2.20 -4.31 9.27
CA GLU A 14 -1.21 -3.47 9.90
C GLU A 14 -1.56 -1.99 9.72
N GLY A 15 -1.68 -1.27 10.82
CA GLY A 15 -2.07 0.13 10.80
C GLY A 15 -1.15 1.03 11.62
N ILE A 16 -0.31 0.48 12.50
CA ILE A 16 0.51 1.26 13.44
C ILE A 16 1.54 2.10 12.68
N ASP A 17 2.30 1.50 11.78
CA ASP A 17 3.32 2.19 10.99
C ASP A 17 2.68 3.23 10.06
N TYR A 18 1.59 2.86 9.41
CA TYR A 18 0.84 3.80 8.56
C TYR A 18 0.21 4.94 9.36
N ALA A 19 -0.26 4.69 10.59
CA ALA A 19 -0.77 5.75 11.46
C ALA A 19 0.34 6.73 11.85
N TYR A 20 1.54 6.22 12.13
CA TYR A 20 2.71 7.04 12.44
C TYR A 20 3.14 7.90 11.25
N GLU A 21 3.32 7.28 10.08
CA GLU A 21 3.75 7.99 8.86
C GLU A 21 2.70 9.00 8.37
N THR A 22 1.42 8.63 8.35
CA THR A 22 0.36 9.55 7.96
C THR A 22 0.16 10.67 8.97
N GLY A 23 0.46 10.41 10.26
CA GLY A 23 0.52 11.42 11.30
C GLY A 23 1.67 12.40 11.08
N ARG A 24 2.85 11.93 10.67
CA ARG A 24 3.99 12.78 10.33
C ARG A 24 3.65 13.69 9.14
N LEU A 25 3.08 13.15 8.06
CA LEU A 25 2.64 13.95 6.92
C LEU A 25 1.59 15.00 7.31
N ALA A 26 0.65 14.64 8.19
CA ALA A 26 -0.34 15.59 8.70
C ALA A 26 0.33 16.71 9.52
N ALA A 27 1.32 16.38 10.35
CA ALA A 27 2.04 17.37 11.15
C ALA A 27 2.79 18.39 10.29
N GLU A 28 3.39 17.95 9.18
CA GLU A 28 4.07 18.84 8.22
C GLU A 28 3.08 19.86 7.63
N LEU A 29 1.89 19.41 7.19
CA LEU A 29 0.85 20.31 6.66
C LEU A 29 0.27 21.24 7.73
N VAL A 30 0.11 20.76 8.96
CA VAL A 30 -0.34 21.61 10.08
C VAL A 30 0.70 22.68 10.38
N ALA A 31 1.99 22.34 10.40
CA ALA A 31 3.05 23.30 10.61
C ALA A 31 3.07 24.35 9.48
N GLU A 32 2.93 23.94 8.22
CA GLU A 32 2.81 24.85 7.06
C GLU A 32 1.62 25.79 7.23
N ALA A 33 0.43 25.25 7.55
CA ALA A 33 -0.79 26.02 7.73
C ALA A 33 -0.66 27.07 8.85
N VAL A 34 0.01 26.73 9.95
CA VAL A 34 0.23 27.66 11.08
C VAL A 34 1.25 28.74 10.72
N ILE A 35 2.37 28.36 10.09
CA ILE A 35 3.45 29.30 9.75
C ILE A 35 2.99 30.30 8.66
N CYS A 36 2.26 29.81 7.67
CA CYS A 36 1.79 30.63 6.55
C CYS A 36 0.43 31.30 6.80
N GLU A 37 -0.20 31.04 7.95
CA GLU A 37 -1.57 31.47 8.28
C GLU A 37 -2.60 31.06 7.19
N ASP A 38 -2.33 29.92 6.51
CA ASP A 38 -3.13 29.40 5.41
C ASP A 38 -3.76 28.03 5.74
N GLY A 39 -5.01 28.04 6.20
CA GLY A 39 -5.76 26.83 6.48
C GLY A 39 -6.04 25.94 5.26
N LEU A 40 -5.92 26.48 4.02
CA LEU A 40 -6.11 25.70 2.79
C LEU A 40 -4.98 24.68 2.57
N ALA A 41 -3.82 24.87 3.19
CA ALA A 41 -2.74 23.88 3.16
C ALA A 41 -3.22 22.50 3.61
N LEU A 42 -4.14 22.43 4.58
CA LEU A 42 -4.69 21.17 5.10
C LEU A 42 -5.54 20.40 4.06
N ALA A 43 -6.12 21.10 3.09
CA ALA A 43 -6.91 20.47 2.03
C ALA A 43 -6.05 19.58 1.10
N ARG A 44 -4.73 19.73 1.12
CA ARG A 44 -3.79 18.92 0.34
C ARG A 44 -3.53 17.53 0.95
N TYR A 45 -3.99 17.27 2.18
CA TYR A 45 -3.72 16.02 2.87
C TYR A 45 -4.22 14.77 2.13
N PRO A 46 -5.45 14.72 1.57
CA PRO A 46 -5.89 13.56 0.79
C PRO A 46 -5.03 13.27 -0.43
N GLU A 47 -4.61 14.32 -1.16
CA GLU A 47 -3.73 14.18 -2.33
C GLU A 47 -2.34 13.65 -1.94
N LEU A 48 -1.82 14.13 -0.80
CA LEU A 48 -0.54 13.67 -0.26
C LEU A 48 -0.60 12.19 0.13
N LEU A 49 -1.68 11.75 0.77
CA LEU A 49 -1.91 10.34 1.09
C LEU A 49 -2.00 9.48 -0.17
N GLU A 50 -2.78 9.92 -1.16
CA GLU A 50 -2.96 9.18 -2.41
C GLU A 50 -1.63 9.06 -3.17
N SER A 51 -0.82 10.12 -3.23
CA SER A 51 0.48 10.11 -3.89
C SER A 51 1.50 9.20 -3.18
N SER A 52 1.47 9.15 -1.84
CA SER A 52 2.43 8.39 -1.05
C SER A 52 2.06 6.90 -0.95
N TYR A 53 0.80 6.57 -0.78
CA TYR A 53 0.36 5.21 -0.43
C TYR A 53 -0.73 4.64 -1.35
N GLY A 54 -1.35 5.44 -2.22
CA GLY A 54 -2.50 5.05 -3.02
C GLY A 54 -2.23 3.83 -3.88
N ALA A 55 -1.09 3.78 -4.57
CA ALA A 55 -0.70 2.64 -5.40
C ALA A 55 -0.53 1.36 -4.58
N TYR A 56 0.11 1.47 -3.41
CA TYR A 56 0.32 0.34 -2.51
C TYR A 56 -1.01 -0.21 -1.97
N PHE A 57 -1.89 0.65 -1.50
CA PHE A 57 -3.20 0.21 -0.98
C PHE A 57 -4.09 -0.38 -2.07
N LYS A 58 -4.00 0.08 -3.31
CA LYS A 58 -4.72 -0.55 -4.45
C LYS A 58 -4.24 -1.97 -4.70
N VAL A 59 -2.93 -2.18 -4.72
CA VAL A 59 -2.34 -3.53 -4.86
C VAL A 59 -2.72 -4.42 -3.68
N ALA A 60 -2.60 -3.91 -2.45
CA ALA A 60 -2.93 -4.67 -1.25
C ALA A 60 -4.42 -5.06 -1.21
N ARG A 61 -5.34 -4.19 -1.64
CA ARG A 61 -6.77 -4.54 -1.80
C ARG A 61 -7.00 -5.64 -2.82
N LEU A 62 -6.30 -5.62 -3.95
CA LEU A 62 -6.39 -6.68 -4.94
C LEU A 62 -5.95 -8.04 -4.36
N PHE A 63 -4.86 -8.06 -3.59
CA PHE A 63 -4.40 -9.25 -2.89
C PHE A 63 -5.41 -9.72 -1.83
N ALA A 64 -5.94 -8.82 -1.01
CA ALA A 64 -6.96 -9.15 -0.01
C ALA A 64 -8.20 -9.77 -0.66
N TYR A 65 -8.64 -9.22 -1.78
CA TYR A 65 -9.74 -9.79 -2.57
C TYR A 65 -9.43 -11.19 -3.12
N ALA A 66 -8.20 -11.43 -3.57
CA ALA A 66 -7.77 -12.75 -4.05
C ALA A 66 -7.73 -13.79 -2.90
N ILE A 67 -7.21 -13.39 -1.73
CA ILE A 67 -7.11 -14.23 -0.53
C ILE A 67 -8.48 -14.57 0.01
N GLY A 68 -9.44 -13.66 -0.04
CA GLY A 68 -10.83 -13.89 0.37
C GLY A 68 -11.58 -14.94 -0.46
N ARG A 69 -10.94 -15.48 -1.52
CA ARG A 69 -11.53 -16.52 -2.38
C ARG A 69 -10.84 -17.87 -2.21
N PRO A 70 -11.42 -18.84 -1.47
CA PRO A 70 -10.76 -20.11 -1.16
C PRO A 70 -10.27 -20.89 -2.39
N ARG A 71 -11.04 -20.89 -3.48
CA ARG A 71 -10.66 -21.57 -4.73
C ARG A 71 -9.46 -20.92 -5.42
N LEU A 72 -9.38 -19.59 -5.37
CA LEU A 72 -8.29 -18.84 -5.98
C LEU A 72 -7.01 -18.98 -5.17
N ILE A 73 -7.10 -18.78 -3.86
CA ILE A 73 -5.93 -18.91 -2.98
C ILE A 73 -5.34 -20.32 -3.01
N SER A 74 -6.17 -21.38 -3.03
CA SER A 74 -5.68 -22.75 -3.13
C SER A 74 -4.86 -22.97 -4.40
N ARG A 75 -5.30 -22.45 -5.54
CA ARG A 75 -4.55 -22.55 -6.81
C ARG A 75 -3.25 -21.73 -6.76
N LEU A 76 -3.31 -20.51 -6.22
CA LEU A 76 -2.14 -19.65 -6.09
C LEU A 76 -1.08 -20.27 -5.17
N VAL A 77 -1.50 -20.86 -4.05
CA VAL A 77 -0.61 -21.57 -3.13
C VAL A 77 0.01 -22.80 -3.80
N GLN A 78 -0.79 -23.64 -4.46
CA GLN A 78 -0.28 -24.81 -5.19
C GLN A 78 0.75 -24.43 -6.25
N PHE A 79 0.50 -23.36 -6.99
CA PHE A 79 1.41 -22.86 -8.00
C PHE A 79 2.65 -22.19 -7.40
N GLY A 80 2.45 -21.38 -6.35
CA GLY A 80 3.53 -20.67 -5.65
C GLY A 80 4.50 -21.63 -4.96
N MET A 81 4.01 -22.69 -4.32
CA MET A 81 4.84 -23.70 -3.65
C MET A 81 5.77 -24.48 -4.61
N GLN A 82 5.53 -24.42 -5.92
CA GLN A 82 6.40 -25.03 -6.93
C GLN A 82 7.60 -24.15 -7.29
N SER A 83 7.63 -22.90 -6.83
CA SER A 83 8.67 -21.94 -7.15
C SER A 83 9.10 -21.18 -5.90
N GLN A 84 10.33 -21.43 -5.45
CA GLN A 84 10.93 -20.70 -4.32
C GLN A 84 10.90 -19.19 -4.54
N THR A 85 11.23 -18.74 -5.76
CA THR A 85 11.24 -17.31 -6.12
C THR A 85 9.87 -16.66 -5.95
N LEU A 86 8.78 -17.34 -6.38
CA LEU A 86 7.42 -16.81 -6.21
C LEU A 86 7.02 -16.72 -4.74
N MET A 87 7.41 -17.71 -3.92
CA MET A 87 7.16 -17.69 -2.48
C MET A 87 7.93 -16.59 -1.77
N GLU A 88 9.20 -16.38 -2.11
CA GLU A 88 10.00 -15.28 -1.57
C GLU A 88 9.39 -13.92 -1.90
N TRP A 89 8.90 -13.73 -3.13
CA TRP A 89 8.23 -12.50 -3.52
C TRP A 89 6.91 -12.29 -2.79
N ALA A 90 6.11 -13.33 -2.66
CA ALA A 90 4.86 -13.24 -1.91
C ALA A 90 5.14 -12.83 -0.46
N LEU A 91 6.13 -13.44 0.19
CA LEU A 91 6.53 -13.10 1.55
C LEU A 91 7.07 -11.66 1.67
N ARG A 92 7.88 -11.18 0.73
CA ARG A 92 8.39 -9.80 0.73
C ARG A 92 7.25 -8.79 0.60
N ILE A 93 6.29 -9.04 -0.30
CA ILE A 93 5.10 -8.19 -0.45
C ILE A 93 4.25 -8.22 0.83
N MET A 94 4.02 -9.40 1.40
CA MET A 94 3.23 -9.57 2.62
C MET A 94 3.84 -8.88 3.85
N ALA A 95 5.15 -8.95 3.98
CA ALA A 95 5.88 -8.36 5.09
C ALA A 95 6.27 -6.89 4.88
N ASN A 96 5.79 -6.27 3.79
CA ASN A 96 6.17 -4.90 3.39
C ASN A 96 7.69 -4.68 3.33
N LEU A 97 8.43 -5.72 2.96
CA LEU A 97 9.89 -5.70 2.82
C LEU A 97 10.33 -5.28 1.40
N MET A 98 9.50 -4.52 0.70
CA MET A 98 9.83 -3.95 -0.60
C MET A 98 10.74 -2.75 -0.38
N ASN A 99 12.01 -2.92 -0.68
CA ASN A 99 12.99 -1.84 -0.56
C ASN A 99 13.03 -1.04 -1.86
N GLU A 100 12.93 0.28 -1.80
CA GLU A 100 13.00 1.16 -2.97
C GLU A 100 14.38 1.10 -3.64
N ASP A 101 15.40 0.70 -2.91
CA ASP A 101 16.79 0.63 -3.36
C ASP A 101 17.17 -0.67 -4.08
N ASP A 102 16.29 -1.68 -4.11
CA ASP A 102 16.53 -2.94 -4.82
C ASP A 102 15.59 -3.08 -6.03
N PRO A 103 15.99 -2.57 -7.22
CA PRO A 103 15.17 -2.60 -8.44
C PRO A 103 15.09 -4.01 -9.04
N GLY A 104 14.78 -5.00 -8.23
CA GLY A 104 14.61 -6.37 -8.67
C GLY A 104 13.30 -6.60 -9.40
N ALA A 105 13.12 -7.83 -9.93
CA ALA A 105 11.89 -8.25 -10.61
C ALA A 105 10.61 -8.06 -9.77
N ALA A 106 10.74 -8.02 -8.43
CA ALA A 106 9.64 -7.73 -7.51
C ALA A 106 9.08 -6.32 -7.70
N GLU A 107 9.92 -5.31 -7.90
CA GLU A 107 9.47 -3.95 -8.18
C GLU A 107 8.76 -3.85 -9.54
N TYR A 108 9.27 -4.57 -10.55
CA TYR A 108 8.62 -4.61 -11.86
C TYR A 108 7.22 -5.24 -11.78
N ILE A 109 7.07 -6.32 -11.03
CA ILE A 109 5.77 -6.95 -10.80
C ILE A 109 4.85 -6.05 -9.99
N TYR A 110 5.36 -5.41 -8.95
CA TYR A 110 4.61 -4.44 -8.16
C TYR A 110 4.12 -3.27 -9.04
N LYS A 111 4.99 -2.65 -9.83
CA LYS A 111 4.62 -1.57 -10.76
C LYS A 111 3.61 -2.02 -11.81
N THR A 112 3.74 -3.27 -12.30
CA THR A 112 2.81 -3.83 -13.28
C THR A 112 1.45 -4.14 -12.63
N ALA A 113 1.44 -4.70 -11.43
CA ALA A 113 0.24 -4.95 -10.65
C ALA A 113 -0.44 -3.64 -10.24
N ALA A 114 0.32 -2.62 -9.87
CA ALA A 114 -0.20 -1.28 -9.57
C ALA A 114 -0.87 -0.66 -10.80
N LYS A 115 -0.26 -0.77 -12.00
CA LYS A 115 -0.88 -0.32 -13.26
C LYS A 115 -2.15 -1.09 -13.57
N ALA A 116 -2.16 -2.41 -13.37
CA ALA A 116 -3.35 -3.23 -13.57
C ALA A 116 -4.46 -2.88 -12.55
N ALA A 117 -4.10 -2.59 -11.30
CA ALA A 117 -5.04 -2.17 -10.27
C ALA A 117 -5.68 -0.80 -10.57
N TRP A 118 -4.99 0.09 -11.28
CA TRP A 118 -5.56 1.37 -11.76
C TRP A 118 -6.64 1.19 -12.83
N LEU A 119 -6.62 0.07 -13.55
CA LEU A 119 -7.64 -0.28 -14.56
C LEU A 119 -8.83 -1.02 -13.96
N TRP A 120 -8.77 -1.37 -12.66
CA TRP A 120 -9.86 -2.06 -11.98
C TRP A 120 -10.83 -1.03 -11.40
N PRO A 121 -12.13 -1.07 -11.73
CA PRO A 121 -13.11 -0.16 -11.15
C PRO A 121 -13.24 -0.40 -9.63
N ASP A 122 -13.46 0.69 -8.90
CA ASP A 122 -13.70 0.70 -7.45
C ASP A 122 -14.92 -0.14 -7.04
#